data_83b72ae0443e5a2f2e45601d817966d9
#
_entry.id   83b72ae0443e5a2f2e45601d817966d9
#
_cell.length_a   1.000
_cell.length_b   1.000
_cell.length_c   1.000
_cell.angle_alpha   90.00
_cell.angle_beta   90.00
_cell.angle_gamma   90.00
#
_symmetry.space_group_name_H-M   'P 1'
#
loop_
_entity.id
_entity.type
_entity.pdbx_description
1 polymer ?
#
loop_
_entity_poly.entity_id
_entity_poly.type
_entity_poly.pdbx_seq_one_letter_code
_entity_poly.pdbx_strand_id
1 'polypeptide(L)'
;MNTILSAAIALTTLTSLLLVLRYRNTRIEGSAPMPRVTFLAVLFTSGLDVGLLMFPMVDFEIFASEPDYAFANPLALEFGFWGFLVWGFYFLTTFYFCVVEPRLQLFEIPAIKLINNLTIIGTCAFTGYLFLHYLPGYIEGIPDAVRYALVAGTVLVAVISSTQIRFVKVLSLASSGLFFALIAGSFLASDMGVSGFADTVGQFGDYFGQLPRYVFPINDYHAFYLFWWFAWSIMIGQFVSRFVSGFAA
;
A
#
# COMPACT_ATOMS: atom_id res chain seq x y z
N MET A 1 -7.10 4.00 -22.48
CA MET A 1 -6.97 4.01 -21.01
C MET A 1 -5.61 3.48 -20.58
N ASN A 2 -5.17 2.32 -21.04
CA ASN A 2 -3.89 1.71 -20.69
C ASN A 2 -2.66 2.60 -20.98
N THR A 3 -2.64 3.32 -22.12
CA THR A 3 -1.57 4.27 -22.45
C THR A 3 -1.46 5.42 -21.43
N ILE A 4 -2.58 5.89 -20.90
CA ILE A 4 -2.60 6.96 -19.87
C ILE A 4 -2.01 6.42 -18.58
N LEU A 5 -2.38 5.22 -18.17
CA LEU A 5 -1.83 4.58 -16.97
C LEU A 5 -0.33 4.35 -17.09
N SER A 6 0.12 3.80 -18.22
CA SER A 6 1.56 3.59 -18.48
C SER A 6 2.34 4.88 -18.46
N ALA A 7 1.82 5.94 -19.09
CA ALA A 7 2.43 7.26 -19.06
C ALA A 7 2.50 7.81 -17.62
N ALA A 8 1.44 7.63 -16.84
CA ALA A 8 1.39 8.07 -15.46
C ALA A 8 2.42 7.33 -14.59
N ILE A 9 2.56 5.99 -14.73
CA ILE A 9 3.57 5.21 -14.02
C ILE A 9 4.98 5.67 -14.41
N ALA A 10 5.25 5.79 -15.72
CA ALA A 10 6.57 6.21 -16.20
C ALA A 10 6.92 7.62 -15.69
N LEU A 11 6.00 8.58 -15.79
CA LEU A 11 6.20 9.93 -15.30
C LEU A 11 6.41 9.98 -13.79
N THR A 12 5.62 9.22 -13.03
CA THR A 12 5.74 9.15 -11.57
C THR A 12 7.10 8.57 -11.17
N THR A 13 7.52 7.47 -11.80
CA THR A 13 8.80 6.84 -11.53
C THR A 13 9.97 7.76 -11.87
N LEU A 14 9.96 8.36 -13.06
CA LEU A 14 11.00 9.30 -13.48
C LEU A 14 11.07 10.54 -12.57
N THR A 15 9.91 11.10 -12.22
CA THR A 15 9.83 12.24 -11.31
C THR A 15 10.36 11.88 -9.93
N SER A 16 10.00 10.71 -9.41
CA SER A 16 10.51 10.21 -8.11
C SER A 16 12.03 10.07 -8.14
N LEU A 17 12.60 9.47 -9.17
CA LEU A 17 14.05 9.37 -9.33
C LEU A 17 14.74 10.73 -9.42
N LEU A 18 14.19 11.66 -10.19
CA LEU A 18 14.73 13.03 -10.29
C LEU A 18 14.66 13.77 -8.95
N LEU A 19 13.57 13.61 -8.19
CA LEU A 19 13.44 14.20 -6.86
C LEU A 19 14.45 13.61 -5.88
N VAL A 20 14.63 12.30 -5.86
CA VAL A 20 15.66 11.64 -5.02
C VAL A 20 17.04 12.18 -5.37
N LEU A 21 17.40 12.22 -6.64
CA LEU A 21 18.71 12.75 -7.08
C LEU A 21 18.89 14.22 -6.72
N ARG A 22 17.86 15.05 -6.90
CA ARG A 22 17.91 16.51 -6.68
C ARG A 22 17.91 16.87 -5.19
N TYR A 23 17.16 16.13 -4.38
CA TYR A 23 16.92 16.42 -2.96
C TYR A 23 17.58 15.43 -2.00
N ARG A 24 18.45 14.54 -2.49
CA ARG A 24 19.12 13.48 -1.71
C ARG A 24 19.76 13.93 -0.39
N ASN A 25 20.14 15.23 -0.30
CA ASN A 25 20.75 15.81 0.89
C ASN A 25 19.78 16.72 1.67
N THR A 26 18.53 16.85 1.20
CA THR A 26 17.51 17.67 1.85
C THR A 26 16.77 16.83 2.85
N ARG A 27 16.79 17.22 4.11
CA ARG A 27 15.99 16.58 5.13
C ARG A 27 14.55 17.07 5.03
N ILE A 28 13.63 16.12 4.95
CA ILE A 28 12.20 16.36 4.91
C ILE A 28 11.64 15.98 6.28
N GLU A 29 10.86 16.87 6.88
CA GLU A 29 10.27 16.67 8.19
C GLU A 29 8.79 17.04 8.14
N GLY A 30 7.97 16.18 8.74
CA GLY A 30 6.53 16.38 8.83
C GLY A 30 6.13 17.26 10.02
N SER A 31 4.85 17.59 10.11
CA SER A 31 4.30 18.41 11.20
C SER A 31 4.29 17.72 12.58
N ALA A 32 4.35 16.39 12.62
CA ALA A 32 4.36 15.59 13.83
C ALA A 32 5.33 14.39 13.67
N PRO A 33 6.65 14.67 13.59
CA PRO A 33 7.65 13.65 13.26
C PRO A 33 7.68 12.53 14.29
N MET A 34 7.82 11.31 13.81
CA MET A 34 7.90 10.10 14.64
C MET A 34 9.33 9.52 14.66
N PRO A 35 9.71 8.75 15.70
CA PRO A 35 10.93 7.97 15.66
C PRO A 35 10.99 7.08 14.43
N ARG A 36 12.17 6.90 13.85
CA ARG A 36 12.39 6.20 12.56
C ARG A 36 11.68 4.85 12.47
N VAL A 37 11.84 4.00 13.50
CA VAL A 37 11.20 2.67 13.52
C VAL A 37 9.67 2.79 13.49
N THR A 38 9.12 3.73 14.25
CA THR A 38 7.67 3.99 14.25
C THR A 38 7.20 4.52 12.90
N PHE A 39 7.95 5.43 12.30
CA PHE A 39 7.64 5.96 10.97
C PHE A 39 7.67 4.86 9.90
N LEU A 40 8.67 3.96 9.94
CA LEU A 40 8.73 2.80 9.05
C LEU A 40 7.54 1.87 9.28
N ALA A 41 7.10 1.65 10.52
CA ALA A 41 5.92 0.87 10.82
C ALA A 41 4.64 1.54 10.28
N VAL A 42 4.51 2.87 10.38
CA VAL A 42 3.39 3.62 9.80
C VAL A 42 3.38 3.50 8.28
N LEU A 43 4.54 3.65 7.62
CA LEU A 43 4.69 3.46 6.18
C LEU A 43 4.28 2.04 5.78
N PHE A 44 4.81 1.06 6.47
CA PHE A 44 4.55 -0.34 6.23
C PHE A 44 3.04 -0.63 6.32
N THR A 45 2.38 -0.24 7.40
CA THR A 45 0.95 -0.51 7.60
C THR A 45 0.02 0.34 6.74
N SER A 46 0.45 1.52 6.27
CA SER A 46 -0.37 2.36 5.39
C SER A 46 -0.35 1.94 3.92
N GLY A 47 0.59 1.10 3.51
CA GLY A 47 0.73 0.61 2.14
C GLY A 47 0.57 -0.90 1.98
N LEU A 48 0.54 -1.66 3.07
CA LEU A 48 0.67 -3.11 3.06
C LEU A 48 -0.50 -3.86 3.71
N ASP A 49 -1.56 -3.16 4.10
CA ASP A 49 -2.58 -3.70 4.98
C ASP A 49 -3.36 -4.90 4.41
N VAL A 50 -4.44 -4.64 3.72
CA VAL A 50 -5.34 -5.69 3.22
C VAL A 50 -4.70 -6.46 2.05
N GLY A 51 -3.90 -5.77 1.23
CA GLY A 51 -3.33 -6.31 0.02
C GLY A 51 -2.36 -7.44 0.25
N LEU A 52 -1.45 -7.32 1.19
CA LEU A 52 -0.43 -8.34 1.42
C LEU A 52 -0.89 -9.56 2.22
N LEU A 53 -2.04 -9.51 2.84
CA LEU A 53 -2.57 -10.64 3.60
C LEU A 53 -3.75 -11.31 2.91
N MET A 54 -4.71 -10.52 2.40
CA MET A 54 -5.92 -11.08 1.81
C MET A 54 -5.75 -11.44 0.34
N PHE A 55 -5.17 -10.55 -0.46
CA PHE A 55 -5.07 -10.76 -1.89
C PHE A 55 -4.14 -11.91 -2.29
N PRO A 56 -2.95 -12.12 -1.69
CA PRO A 56 -2.13 -13.27 -2.03
C PRO A 56 -2.85 -14.61 -1.88
N MET A 57 -3.71 -14.73 -0.88
CA MET A 57 -4.47 -15.96 -0.67
C MET A 57 -5.49 -16.23 -1.78
N VAL A 58 -5.98 -15.19 -2.47
CA VAL A 58 -6.93 -15.29 -3.57
C VAL A 58 -6.20 -15.25 -4.91
N ASP A 59 -5.25 -14.35 -5.05
CA ASP A 59 -4.66 -14.01 -6.34
C ASP A 59 -3.58 -15.00 -6.77
N PHE A 60 -2.93 -15.70 -5.85
CA PHE A 60 -1.89 -16.68 -6.20
C PHE A 60 -2.42 -17.82 -7.07
N GLU A 61 -3.65 -18.29 -6.84
CA GLU A 61 -4.27 -19.28 -7.69
C GLU A 61 -4.56 -18.74 -9.08
N ILE A 62 -5.03 -17.49 -9.16
CA ILE A 62 -5.27 -16.77 -10.43
C ILE A 62 -3.94 -16.58 -11.18
N PHE A 63 -2.91 -16.09 -10.50
CA PHE A 63 -1.58 -15.89 -11.09
C PHE A 63 -0.94 -17.19 -11.58
N ALA A 64 -1.22 -18.30 -10.92
CA ALA A 64 -0.69 -19.61 -11.31
C ALA A 64 -1.44 -20.24 -12.48
N SER A 65 -2.71 -19.90 -12.69
CA SER A 65 -3.59 -20.55 -13.66
C SER A 65 -3.81 -19.77 -14.96
N GLU A 66 -3.77 -18.43 -14.91
CA GLU A 66 -4.09 -17.62 -16.07
C GLU A 66 -2.88 -17.35 -16.98
N PRO A 67 -3.04 -17.51 -18.31
CA PRO A 67 -1.95 -17.33 -19.28
C PRO A 67 -1.32 -15.94 -19.29
N ASP A 68 -2.09 -14.92 -18.96
CA ASP A 68 -1.61 -13.52 -18.91
C ASP A 68 -0.45 -13.35 -17.92
N TYR A 69 -0.40 -14.19 -16.89
CA TYR A 69 0.59 -14.14 -15.81
C TYR A 69 1.75 -15.13 -15.96
N ALA A 70 1.77 -15.95 -17.01
CA ALA A 70 2.78 -16.99 -17.21
C ALA A 70 4.23 -16.47 -17.36
N PHE A 71 4.45 -15.16 -17.37
CA PHE A 71 5.78 -14.56 -17.53
C PHE A 71 6.59 -14.42 -16.23
N ALA A 72 5.97 -14.59 -15.09
CA ALA A 72 6.63 -14.51 -13.79
C ALA A 72 5.97 -15.44 -12.76
N ASN A 73 6.66 -15.73 -11.67
CA ASN A 73 6.08 -16.50 -10.58
C ASN A 73 5.04 -15.68 -9.80
N PRO A 74 4.09 -16.33 -9.07
CA PRO A 74 3.03 -15.63 -8.37
C PRO A 74 3.53 -14.58 -7.36
N LEU A 75 4.64 -14.84 -6.68
CA LEU A 75 5.20 -13.90 -5.70
C LEU A 75 5.76 -12.63 -6.35
N ALA A 76 6.42 -12.78 -7.51
CA ALA A 76 6.91 -11.64 -8.29
C ALA A 76 5.74 -10.83 -8.88
N LEU A 77 4.66 -11.51 -9.30
CA LEU A 77 3.43 -10.86 -9.77
C LEU A 77 2.79 -10.05 -8.67
N GLU A 78 2.59 -10.64 -7.49
CA GLU A 78 2.05 -9.94 -6.32
C GLU A 78 2.89 -8.71 -5.98
N PHE A 79 4.21 -8.85 -5.96
CA PHE A 79 5.10 -7.72 -5.75
C PHE A 79 5.03 -6.68 -6.87
N GLY A 80 4.70 -7.10 -8.10
CA GLY A 80 4.44 -6.22 -9.23
C GLY A 80 3.19 -5.37 -9.07
N PHE A 81 2.13 -5.96 -8.53
CA PHE A 81 0.87 -5.26 -8.24
C PHE A 81 0.96 -4.31 -7.04
N TRP A 82 1.80 -4.63 -6.03
CA TRP A 82 1.85 -3.93 -4.74
C TRP A 82 3.18 -3.25 -4.43
N GLY A 83 4.20 -3.48 -5.25
CA GLY A 83 5.58 -3.14 -4.90
C GLY A 83 6.11 -1.84 -5.49
N PHE A 84 7.34 -1.90 -5.94
CA PHE A 84 8.25 -0.78 -6.16
C PHE A 84 7.73 0.36 -7.03
N LEU A 85 7.06 0.07 -8.15
CA LEU A 85 6.50 1.12 -9.02
C LEU A 85 5.35 1.87 -8.35
N VAL A 86 4.54 1.14 -7.58
CA VAL A 86 3.42 1.72 -6.81
C VAL A 86 3.94 2.60 -5.67
N TRP A 87 5.03 2.21 -5.02
CA TRP A 87 5.63 3.03 -3.97
C TRP A 87 6.15 4.37 -4.47
N GLY A 88 6.48 4.47 -5.75
CA GLY A 88 6.78 5.74 -6.41
C GLY A 88 5.64 6.76 -6.29
N PHE A 89 4.38 6.32 -6.35
CA PHE A 89 3.21 7.18 -6.16
C PHE A 89 3.15 7.73 -4.73
N TYR A 90 3.39 6.87 -3.75
CA TYR A 90 3.40 7.26 -2.34
C TYR A 90 4.55 8.19 -2.00
N PHE A 91 5.73 7.91 -2.53
CA PHE A 91 6.87 8.80 -2.39
C PHE A 91 6.57 10.19 -2.96
N LEU A 92 6.07 10.24 -4.18
CA LEU A 92 5.77 11.49 -4.88
C LEU A 92 4.73 12.34 -4.14
N THR A 93 3.64 11.72 -3.69
CA THR A 93 2.57 12.41 -2.95
C THR A 93 3.03 12.82 -1.56
N THR A 94 3.80 11.99 -0.86
CA THR A 94 4.41 12.35 0.43
C THR A 94 5.35 13.55 0.27
N PHE A 95 6.20 13.53 -0.75
CA PHE A 95 7.08 14.66 -1.07
C PHE A 95 6.28 15.94 -1.37
N TYR A 96 5.22 15.80 -2.17
CA TYR A 96 4.34 16.93 -2.48
C TYR A 96 3.76 17.57 -1.21
N PHE A 97 3.17 16.78 -0.32
CA PHE A 97 2.58 17.30 0.93
C PHE A 97 3.60 17.83 1.94
N CYS A 98 4.83 17.33 1.93
CA CYS A 98 5.89 17.87 2.79
C CYS A 98 6.51 19.18 2.26
N VAL A 99 6.67 19.31 0.93
CA VAL A 99 7.53 20.33 0.34
C VAL A 99 6.77 21.35 -0.49
N VAL A 100 5.77 20.89 -1.24
CA VAL A 100 5.08 21.70 -2.25
C VAL A 100 3.79 22.31 -1.68
N GLU A 101 2.96 21.47 -1.09
CA GLU A 101 1.65 21.87 -0.55
C GLU A 101 1.72 23.02 0.48
N PRO A 102 2.70 23.07 1.42
CA PRO A 102 2.81 24.18 2.35
C PRO A 102 2.98 25.55 1.68
N ARG A 103 3.43 25.57 0.40
CA ARG A 103 3.63 26.80 -0.37
C ARG A 103 2.44 27.08 -1.29
N LEU A 104 1.91 26.05 -1.94
CA LEU A 104 0.83 26.20 -2.93
C LEU A 104 -0.55 26.26 -2.30
N GLN A 105 -0.75 25.57 -1.17
CA GLN A 105 -2.04 25.43 -0.46
C GLN A 105 -3.17 24.98 -1.38
N LEU A 106 -2.87 24.11 -2.35
CA LEU A 106 -3.80 23.64 -3.36
C LEU A 106 -4.99 22.89 -2.71
N PHE A 107 -4.71 22.08 -1.71
CA PHE A 107 -5.73 21.32 -0.96
C PHE A 107 -6.51 22.17 0.05
N GLU A 108 -6.15 23.43 0.24
CA GLU A 108 -6.95 24.39 1.02
C GLU A 108 -8.04 25.07 0.17
N ILE A 109 -7.97 24.98 -1.17
CA ILE A 109 -9.02 25.48 -2.08
C ILE A 109 -10.32 24.68 -1.80
N PRO A 110 -11.46 25.33 -1.47
CA PRO A 110 -12.66 24.64 -1.00
C PRO A 110 -13.17 23.54 -1.92
N ALA A 111 -13.14 23.75 -3.24
CA ALA A 111 -13.59 22.74 -4.20
C ALA A 111 -12.66 21.50 -4.22
N ILE A 112 -11.34 21.72 -4.19
CA ILE A 112 -10.34 20.64 -4.16
C ILE A 112 -10.44 19.89 -2.83
N LYS A 113 -10.54 20.60 -1.73
CA LYS A 113 -10.73 20.02 -0.39
C LYS A 113 -11.99 19.16 -0.31
N LEU A 114 -13.11 19.62 -0.87
CA LEU A 114 -14.35 18.84 -0.92
C LEU A 114 -14.16 17.56 -1.73
N ILE A 115 -13.61 17.65 -2.94
CA ILE A 115 -13.39 16.49 -3.82
C ILE A 115 -12.44 15.50 -3.13
N ASN A 116 -11.34 15.98 -2.54
CA ASN A 116 -10.40 15.14 -1.82
C ASN A 116 -11.06 14.40 -0.64
N ASN A 117 -11.86 15.10 0.16
CA ASN A 117 -12.57 14.48 1.27
C ASN A 117 -13.57 13.42 0.81
N LEU A 118 -14.31 13.69 -0.26
CA LEU A 118 -15.24 12.71 -0.85
C LEU A 118 -14.49 11.48 -1.39
N THR A 119 -13.31 11.67 -2.01
CA THR A 119 -12.46 10.59 -2.48
C THR A 119 -11.97 9.74 -1.31
N ILE A 120 -11.50 10.35 -0.22
CA ILE A 120 -11.06 9.64 0.99
C ILE A 120 -12.21 8.80 1.57
N ILE A 121 -13.39 9.39 1.72
CA ILE A 121 -14.57 8.68 2.24
C ILE A 121 -14.94 7.51 1.34
N GLY A 122 -14.98 7.74 0.02
CA GLY A 122 -15.30 6.69 -0.97
C GLY A 122 -14.30 5.54 -0.94
N THR A 123 -13.01 5.86 -0.86
CA THR A 123 -11.92 4.88 -0.79
C THR A 123 -12.01 4.04 0.49
N CYS A 124 -12.21 4.67 1.65
CA CYS A 124 -12.40 3.96 2.92
C CYS A 124 -13.66 3.08 2.91
N ALA A 125 -14.76 3.57 2.35
CA ALA A 125 -15.99 2.79 2.22
C ALA A 125 -15.80 1.57 1.31
N PHE A 126 -15.05 1.73 0.22
CA PHE A 126 -14.74 0.65 -0.71
C PHE A 126 -13.85 -0.42 -0.05
N THR A 127 -12.86 -0.04 0.74
CA THR A 127 -12.05 -0.99 1.54
C THR A 127 -12.93 -1.80 2.50
N GLY A 128 -13.86 -1.13 3.19
CA GLY A 128 -14.83 -1.81 4.06
C GLY A 128 -15.74 -2.77 3.28
N TYR A 129 -16.16 -2.39 2.07
CA TYR A 129 -16.93 -3.25 1.18
C TYR A 129 -16.14 -4.50 0.77
N LEU A 130 -14.89 -4.35 0.37
CA LEU A 130 -14.03 -5.48 0.00
C LEU A 130 -13.86 -6.45 1.17
N PHE A 131 -13.61 -5.94 2.37
CA PHE A 131 -13.54 -6.78 3.56
C PHE A 131 -14.82 -7.59 3.76
N LEU A 132 -16.00 -6.95 3.64
CA LEU A 132 -17.30 -7.62 3.73
C LEU A 132 -17.49 -8.66 2.63
N HIS A 133 -17.00 -8.39 1.44
CA HIS A 133 -17.15 -9.26 0.27
C HIS A 133 -16.28 -10.51 0.37
N TYR A 134 -15.02 -10.38 0.78
CA TYR A 134 -14.08 -11.50 0.82
C TYR A 134 -14.14 -12.33 2.10
N LEU A 135 -14.57 -11.75 3.22
CA LEU A 135 -14.59 -12.44 4.52
C LEU A 135 -15.30 -13.79 4.52
N PRO A 136 -16.44 -14.00 3.82
CA PRO A 136 -17.11 -15.29 3.75
C PRO A 136 -16.29 -16.39 3.08
N GLY A 137 -15.36 -16.05 2.20
CA GLY A 137 -14.44 -17.00 1.57
C GLY A 137 -13.39 -17.58 2.54
N TYR A 138 -13.10 -16.84 3.62
CA TYR A 138 -12.15 -17.27 4.66
C TYR A 138 -12.82 -17.92 5.87
N ILE A 139 -14.07 -17.52 6.15
CA ILE A 139 -14.83 -18.03 7.30
C ILE A 139 -16.18 -18.51 6.80
N GLU A 140 -16.24 -19.80 6.46
CA GLU A 140 -17.48 -20.43 5.98
C GLU A 140 -18.60 -20.29 7.01
N GLY A 141 -19.78 -19.95 6.53
CA GLY A 141 -20.98 -19.86 7.36
C GLY A 141 -21.01 -18.68 8.34
N ILE A 142 -20.11 -17.71 8.22
CA ILE A 142 -20.14 -16.50 9.06
C ILE A 142 -21.48 -15.76 8.90
N PRO A 143 -22.25 -15.53 9.97
CA PRO A 143 -23.51 -14.78 9.90
C PRO A 143 -23.29 -13.31 9.48
N ASP A 144 -24.20 -12.77 8.68
CA ASP A 144 -24.14 -11.38 8.23
C ASP A 144 -24.03 -10.39 9.39
N ALA A 145 -24.77 -10.62 10.47
CA ALA A 145 -24.70 -9.76 11.66
C ALA A 145 -23.30 -9.70 12.27
N VAL A 146 -22.58 -10.83 12.31
CA VAL A 146 -21.20 -10.89 12.81
C VAL A 146 -20.27 -10.17 11.86
N ARG A 147 -20.42 -10.35 10.56
CA ARG A 147 -19.66 -9.71 9.51
C ARG A 147 -19.78 -8.18 9.57
N TYR A 148 -21.00 -7.67 9.65
CA TYR A 148 -21.24 -6.22 9.82
C TYR A 148 -20.72 -5.67 11.15
N ALA A 149 -20.86 -6.44 12.24
CA ALA A 149 -20.33 -6.03 13.53
C ALA A 149 -18.80 -5.95 13.54
N LEU A 150 -18.11 -6.87 12.88
CA LEU A 150 -16.65 -6.83 12.71
C LEU A 150 -16.20 -5.59 11.95
N VAL A 151 -16.84 -5.28 10.82
CA VAL A 151 -16.51 -4.07 10.05
C VAL A 151 -16.79 -2.81 10.85
N ALA A 152 -17.97 -2.72 11.49
CA ALA A 152 -18.32 -1.57 12.32
C ALA A 152 -17.34 -1.38 13.48
N GLY A 153 -16.95 -2.47 14.15
CA GLY A 153 -15.94 -2.47 15.22
C GLY A 153 -14.57 -2.02 14.71
N THR A 154 -14.12 -2.51 13.58
CA THR A 154 -12.84 -2.12 12.95
C THR A 154 -12.85 -0.64 12.59
N VAL A 155 -13.92 -0.15 11.95
CA VAL A 155 -14.07 1.27 11.62
C VAL A 155 -14.07 2.13 12.87
N LEU A 156 -14.78 1.73 13.93
CA LEU A 156 -14.82 2.46 15.20
C LEU A 156 -13.42 2.54 15.85
N VAL A 157 -12.68 1.42 15.88
CA VAL A 157 -11.29 1.40 16.38
C VAL A 157 -10.40 2.29 15.54
N ALA A 158 -10.52 2.26 14.22
CA ALA A 158 -9.75 3.12 13.31
C ALA A 158 -10.05 4.61 13.56
N VAL A 159 -11.33 4.98 13.69
CA VAL A 159 -11.75 6.37 13.99
C VAL A 159 -11.19 6.82 15.33
N ILE A 160 -11.34 6.04 16.40
CA ILE A 160 -10.79 6.37 17.72
C ILE A 160 -9.27 6.49 17.65
N SER A 161 -8.60 5.56 16.95
CA SER A 161 -7.13 5.56 16.81
C SER A 161 -6.63 6.78 16.05
N SER A 162 -7.39 7.26 15.06
CA SER A 162 -7.02 8.44 14.26
C SER A 162 -7.06 9.75 15.04
N THR A 163 -7.77 9.80 16.17
CA THR A 163 -7.89 11.01 17.00
C THR A 163 -6.61 11.33 17.79
N GLN A 164 -5.74 10.35 18.02
CA GLN A 164 -4.52 10.53 18.82
C GLN A 164 -3.33 9.84 18.14
N ILE A 165 -2.26 10.60 17.93
CA ILE A 165 -1.01 10.10 17.33
C ILE A 165 -0.43 8.90 18.09
N ARG A 166 -0.62 8.84 19.41
CA ARG A 166 -0.17 7.71 20.22
C ARG A 166 -0.82 6.39 19.79
N PHE A 167 -2.11 6.40 19.48
CA PHE A 167 -2.80 5.18 19.05
C PHE A 167 -2.37 4.76 17.64
N VAL A 168 -2.19 5.71 16.72
CA VAL A 168 -1.61 5.42 15.40
C VAL A 168 -0.26 4.71 15.54
N LYS A 169 0.61 5.24 16.40
CA LYS A 169 1.91 4.63 16.68
C LYS A 169 1.81 3.20 17.22
N VAL A 170 0.98 2.99 18.24
CA VAL A 170 0.81 1.66 18.87
C VAL A 170 0.22 0.68 17.87
N LEU A 171 -0.82 1.09 17.14
CA LEU A 171 -1.49 0.23 16.16
C LEU A 171 -0.52 -0.17 15.03
N SER A 172 0.23 0.78 14.46
CA SER A 172 1.19 0.48 13.40
C SER A 172 2.32 -0.43 13.85
N LEU A 173 2.87 -0.22 15.05
CA LEU A 173 3.91 -1.11 15.60
C LEU A 173 3.36 -2.51 15.90
N ALA A 174 2.15 -2.60 16.47
CA ALA A 174 1.52 -3.87 16.76
C ALA A 174 1.19 -4.65 15.47
N SER A 175 0.60 -3.98 14.46
CA SER A 175 0.28 -4.61 13.18
C SER A 175 1.54 -5.08 12.45
N SER A 176 2.59 -4.27 12.42
CA SER A 176 3.88 -4.67 11.84
C SER A 176 4.48 -5.87 12.59
N GLY A 177 4.43 -5.85 13.92
CA GLY A 177 4.90 -6.97 14.73
C GLY A 177 4.11 -8.26 14.49
N LEU A 178 2.78 -8.17 14.41
CA LEU A 178 1.92 -9.31 14.07
C LEU A 178 2.19 -9.86 12.67
N PHE A 179 2.42 -9.00 11.68
CA PHE A 179 2.77 -9.41 10.34
C PHE A 179 4.07 -10.24 10.32
N PHE A 180 5.13 -9.74 10.93
CA PHE A 180 6.39 -10.49 11.01
C PHE A 180 6.28 -11.76 11.86
N ALA A 181 5.46 -11.74 12.92
CA ALA A 181 5.18 -12.92 13.72
C ALA A 181 4.42 -13.97 12.91
N LEU A 182 3.50 -13.55 12.03
CA LEU A 182 2.78 -14.45 11.11
C LEU A 182 3.76 -15.12 10.13
N ILE A 183 4.65 -14.34 9.50
CA ILE A 183 5.68 -14.89 8.59
C ILE A 183 6.57 -15.90 9.33
N ALA A 184 7.08 -15.53 10.50
CA ALA A 184 7.91 -16.42 11.30
C ALA A 184 7.16 -17.69 11.75
N GLY A 185 5.91 -17.53 12.18
CA GLY A 185 5.05 -18.65 12.57
C GLY A 185 4.76 -19.59 11.40
N SER A 186 4.45 -19.04 10.23
CA SER A 186 4.23 -19.82 9.01
C SER A 186 5.49 -20.58 8.58
N PHE A 187 6.66 -19.93 8.67
CA PHE A 187 7.94 -20.60 8.40
C PHE A 187 8.21 -21.75 9.37
N LEU A 188 7.99 -21.53 10.67
CA LEU A 188 8.19 -22.56 11.70
C LEU A 188 7.18 -23.70 11.61
N ALA A 189 5.97 -23.44 11.13
CA ALA A 189 4.92 -24.44 10.95
C ALA A 189 5.02 -25.17 9.60
N SER A 190 5.82 -24.67 8.67
CA SER A 190 6.08 -25.30 7.38
C SER A 190 7.25 -26.28 7.48
N ASP A 191 7.25 -27.31 6.65
CA ASP A 191 8.41 -28.19 6.46
C ASP A 191 9.52 -27.53 5.61
N MET A 192 9.41 -26.24 5.37
CA MET A 192 10.35 -25.46 4.57
C MET A 192 11.65 -25.23 5.35
N GLY A 193 12.74 -25.78 4.86
CA GLY A 193 14.07 -25.49 5.43
C GLY A 193 14.55 -24.08 5.07
N VAL A 194 15.65 -23.66 5.68
CA VAL A 194 16.28 -22.35 5.44
C VAL A 194 16.60 -22.12 3.94
N SER A 195 17.02 -23.16 3.22
CA SER A 195 17.26 -23.10 1.77
C SER A 195 15.96 -22.78 1.00
N GLY A 196 14.86 -23.48 1.32
CA GLY A 196 13.56 -23.21 0.68
C GLY A 196 13.04 -21.81 0.98
N PHE A 197 13.27 -21.29 2.19
CA PHE A 197 12.95 -19.90 2.50
C PHE A 197 13.80 -18.92 1.68
N ALA A 198 15.09 -19.17 1.54
CA ALA A 198 15.99 -18.34 0.73
C ALA A 198 15.59 -18.38 -0.75
N ASP A 199 15.19 -19.54 -1.28
CA ASP A 199 14.68 -19.69 -2.64
C ASP A 199 13.38 -18.90 -2.84
N THR A 200 12.46 -18.95 -1.87
CA THR A 200 11.23 -18.15 -1.90
C THR A 200 11.52 -16.65 -1.92
N VAL A 201 12.45 -16.19 -1.08
CA VAL A 201 12.90 -14.79 -1.10
C VAL A 201 13.55 -14.45 -2.44
N GLY A 202 14.31 -15.38 -3.03
CA GLY A 202 14.94 -15.22 -4.35
C GLY A 202 13.92 -14.99 -5.47
N GLN A 203 12.71 -15.57 -5.37
CA GLN A 203 11.64 -15.38 -6.34
C GLN A 203 11.17 -13.92 -6.48
N PHE A 204 11.35 -13.09 -5.45
CA PHE A 204 11.15 -11.64 -5.58
C PHE A 204 12.10 -11.01 -6.61
N GLY A 205 13.26 -11.60 -6.84
CA GLY A 205 14.22 -11.14 -7.84
C GLY A 205 13.65 -11.11 -9.26
N ASP A 206 12.75 -12.02 -9.60
CA ASP A 206 12.12 -12.09 -10.91
C ASP A 206 11.30 -10.84 -11.22
N TYR A 207 10.72 -10.19 -10.20
CA TYR A 207 10.05 -8.89 -10.36
C TYR A 207 10.97 -7.86 -11.05
N PHE A 208 12.20 -7.73 -10.58
CA PHE A 208 13.14 -6.74 -11.15
C PHE A 208 13.53 -7.06 -12.59
N GLY A 209 13.61 -8.35 -12.94
CA GLY A 209 13.84 -8.80 -14.30
C GLY A 209 12.67 -8.49 -15.25
N GLN A 210 11.46 -8.46 -14.72
CA GLN A 210 10.23 -8.23 -15.48
C GLN A 210 9.66 -6.79 -15.30
N LEU A 211 10.40 -5.89 -14.64
CA LEU A 211 9.95 -4.53 -14.31
C LEU A 211 9.30 -3.78 -15.49
N PRO A 212 9.82 -3.83 -16.73
CA PRO A 212 9.19 -3.17 -17.87
C PRO A 212 7.77 -3.65 -18.17
N ARG A 213 7.43 -4.89 -17.83
CA ARG A 213 6.07 -5.44 -18.06
C ARG A 213 5.04 -4.82 -17.13
N TYR A 214 5.43 -4.44 -15.91
CA TYR A 214 4.54 -3.82 -14.95
C TYR A 214 4.28 -2.33 -15.19
N VAL A 215 5.01 -1.70 -16.10
CA VAL A 215 4.74 -0.32 -16.56
C VAL A 215 3.51 -0.25 -17.44
N PHE A 216 3.19 -1.36 -18.13
CA PHE A 216 1.97 -1.49 -18.92
C PHE A 216 0.96 -2.35 -18.15
N PRO A 217 -0.34 -1.97 -18.11
CA PRO A 217 -1.36 -2.85 -17.57
C PRO A 217 -1.31 -4.21 -18.28
N ILE A 218 -1.14 -5.29 -17.51
CA ILE A 218 -1.09 -6.66 -18.02
C ILE A 218 -2.46 -7.01 -18.61
N ASN A 219 -3.50 -6.68 -17.84
CA ASN A 219 -4.91 -6.88 -18.19
C ASN A 219 -5.78 -5.87 -17.45
N ASP A 220 -7.10 -6.01 -17.53
CA ASP A 220 -8.05 -5.09 -16.89
C ASP A 220 -7.98 -5.16 -15.35
N TYR A 221 -7.62 -6.30 -14.79
CA TYR A 221 -7.44 -6.47 -13.36
C TYR A 221 -6.24 -5.66 -12.85
N HIS A 222 -5.09 -5.77 -13.50
CA HIS A 222 -3.93 -4.93 -13.19
C HIS A 222 -4.21 -3.44 -13.39
N ALA A 223 -4.94 -3.08 -14.48
CA ALA A 223 -5.36 -1.70 -14.70
C ALA A 223 -6.21 -1.15 -13.56
N PHE A 224 -7.13 -1.96 -13.03
CA PHE A 224 -7.94 -1.58 -11.86
C PHE A 224 -7.07 -1.27 -10.64
N TYR A 225 -6.08 -2.11 -10.33
CA TYR A 225 -5.14 -1.86 -9.22
C TYR A 225 -4.34 -0.58 -9.41
N LEU A 226 -3.87 -0.30 -10.61
CA LEU A 226 -3.13 0.93 -10.90
C LEU A 226 -3.99 2.18 -10.65
N PHE A 227 -5.26 2.16 -11.05
CA PHE A 227 -6.20 3.24 -10.73
C PHE A 227 -6.42 3.40 -9.24
N TRP A 228 -6.58 2.29 -8.54
CA TRP A 228 -6.71 2.30 -7.09
C TRP A 228 -5.50 2.96 -6.44
N TRP A 229 -4.30 2.57 -6.82
CA TRP A 229 -3.07 3.13 -6.25
C TRP A 229 -2.95 4.63 -6.51
N PHE A 230 -3.33 5.12 -7.68
CA PHE A 230 -3.40 6.55 -7.94
C PHE A 230 -4.35 7.27 -6.99
N ALA A 231 -5.57 6.77 -6.84
CA ALA A 231 -6.57 7.35 -5.93
C ALA A 231 -6.11 7.31 -4.47
N TRP A 232 -5.55 6.18 -4.06
CA TRP A 232 -5.08 5.95 -2.69
C TRP A 232 -3.83 6.76 -2.35
N SER A 233 -2.95 7.00 -3.29
CA SER A 233 -1.66 7.66 -3.08
C SER A 233 -1.79 9.07 -2.52
N ILE A 234 -2.83 9.82 -2.89
CA ILE A 234 -3.08 11.17 -2.38
C ILE A 234 -3.40 11.11 -0.89
N MET A 235 -4.28 10.21 -0.49
CA MET A 235 -4.66 10.01 0.92
C MET A 235 -3.47 9.56 1.76
N ILE A 236 -2.72 8.59 1.27
CA ILE A 236 -1.51 8.08 1.96
C ILE A 236 -0.45 9.17 2.04
N GLY A 237 -0.22 9.93 0.97
CA GLY A 237 0.71 11.07 0.97
C GLY A 237 0.34 12.12 2.01
N GLN A 238 -0.93 12.49 2.13
CA GLN A 238 -1.41 13.41 3.17
C GLN A 238 -1.21 12.85 4.58
N PHE A 239 -1.49 11.58 4.77
CA PHE A 239 -1.35 10.93 6.08
C PHE A 239 0.12 10.78 6.48
N VAL A 240 0.94 10.18 5.62
CA VAL A 240 2.34 9.86 5.89
C VAL A 240 3.19 11.11 6.03
N SER A 241 2.95 12.15 5.22
CA SER A 241 3.71 13.41 5.25
C SER A 241 3.75 14.05 6.64
N ARG A 242 2.72 13.85 7.45
CA ARG A 242 2.68 14.38 8.82
C ARG A 242 3.76 13.80 9.74
N PHE A 243 4.17 12.56 9.49
CA PHE A 243 5.00 11.75 10.39
C PHE A 243 6.45 11.61 9.93
N VAL A 244 6.79 12.17 8.77
CA VAL A 244 8.16 12.11 8.22
C VAL A 244 9.16 12.63 9.25
N SER A 245 10.24 11.87 9.46
CA SER A 245 11.18 12.04 10.58
C SER A 245 12.56 12.51 10.12
N GLY A 246 12.63 13.56 9.31
CA GLY A 246 13.91 14.15 8.90
C GLY A 246 14.77 13.22 8.03
N PHE A 247 14.15 12.39 7.21
CA PHE A 247 14.85 11.58 6.21
C PHE A 247 15.37 12.48 5.07
N ALA A 248 16.49 12.11 4.51
CA ALA A 248 16.88 12.61 3.20
C ALA A 248 15.96 12.00 2.13
N ALA A 249 15.59 12.78 1.14
CA ALA A 249 14.77 12.31 0.04
C ALA A 249 15.48 11.23 -0.76
#